data_48d48a7e702c1f60ae0cbf186a227f5a
#
_entry.id   48d48a7e702c1f60ae0cbf186a227f5a
#
_cell.length_a   1.000
_cell.length_b   1.000
_cell.length_c   1.000
_cell.angle_alpha   90.00
_cell.angle_beta   90.00
_cell.angle_gamma   90.00
#
_symmetry.space_group_name_H-M   'P 1'
#
loop_
_entity.id
_entity.type
_entity.pdbx_description
1 polymer ?
#
loop_
_entity_poly.entity_id
_entity_poly.type
_entity_poly.pdbx_seq_one_letter_code
_entity_poly.pdbx_strand_id
1 'polypeptide(L)'
;MQVLHGEQYTELLAEKFPTEGILTSTFKIAAILDKGSGSVYVLDVVSKNKETNEVVVRNQFSIFVVGTGGFNGPRNSDLVVETKVKPDRSPDHSTLYKTSVDQVSNFICDKSGRIFSFF
;
A
#
# COMPACT_ATOMS: atom_id res chain seq x y z
N MET A 1 -17.45 -5.68 9.56
CA MET A 1 -16.37 -6.04 8.62
C MET A 1 -15.12 -5.36 9.11
N GLN A 2 -14.07 -6.11 9.37
CA GLN A 2 -12.76 -5.56 9.73
C GLN A 2 -11.88 -5.49 8.49
N VAL A 3 -11.33 -4.30 8.25
CA VAL A 3 -10.44 -4.01 7.13
C VAL A 3 -9.12 -3.54 7.70
N LEU A 4 -8.03 -4.18 7.28
CA LEU A 4 -6.69 -3.88 7.72
C LEU A 4 -5.86 -3.44 6.50
N HIS A 5 -5.12 -2.35 6.64
CA HIS A 5 -4.10 -1.99 5.68
C HIS A 5 -2.90 -2.93 5.86
N GLY A 6 -2.59 -3.72 4.84
CA GLY A 6 -1.50 -4.69 4.89
C GLY A 6 -0.18 -4.09 4.42
N GLU A 7 -0.12 -3.71 3.15
CA GLU A 7 1.09 -3.20 2.50
C GLU A 7 0.80 -2.00 1.63
N GLN A 8 1.82 -1.19 1.40
CA GLN A 8 1.80 -0.17 0.37
C GLN A 8 3.14 -0.10 -0.35
N TYR A 9 3.08 -0.21 -1.66
CA TYR A 9 4.16 0.14 -2.57
C TYR A 9 3.90 1.51 -3.16
N THR A 10 4.91 2.37 -3.21
CA THR A 10 4.84 3.70 -3.83
C THR A 10 6.02 3.89 -4.76
N GLU A 11 5.74 4.24 -5.99
CA GLU A 11 6.74 4.50 -7.04
C GLU A 11 6.53 5.90 -7.63
N LEU A 12 7.54 6.76 -7.50
CA LEU A 12 7.56 8.05 -8.17
C LEU A 12 7.99 7.86 -9.61
N LEU A 13 7.12 8.22 -10.56
CA LEU A 13 7.35 8.08 -12.00
C LEU A 13 7.75 9.39 -12.65
N ALA A 14 7.36 10.52 -12.09
CA ALA A 14 7.83 11.83 -12.51
C ALA A 14 9.26 12.10 -12.00
N GLU A 15 10.02 12.91 -12.69
CA GLU A 15 11.37 13.31 -12.25
C GLU A 15 11.35 13.99 -10.88
N LYS A 16 10.31 14.77 -10.62
CA LYS A 16 10.05 15.41 -9.31
C LYS A 16 8.58 15.34 -8.96
N PHE A 17 8.29 15.18 -7.67
CA PHE A 17 6.92 15.31 -7.18
C PHE A 17 6.51 16.80 -7.27
N PRO A 18 5.37 17.11 -7.90
CA PRO A 18 4.91 18.50 -8.01
C PRO A 18 4.59 19.06 -6.61
N THR A 19 5.06 20.27 -6.34
CA THR A 19 4.78 20.99 -5.08
C THR A 19 3.43 21.67 -5.10
N GLU A 20 2.87 21.90 -6.27
CA GLU A 20 1.58 22.56 -6.50
C GLU A 20 0.83 21.84 -7.63
N GLY A 21 -0.50 21.99 -7.65
CA GLY A 21 -1.35 21.46 -8.71
C GLY A 21 -2.41 20.49 -8.22
N ILE A 22 -3.13 19.92 -9.17
CA ILE A 22 -4.20 18.95 -8.92
C ILE A 22 -3.78 17.60 -9.47
N LEU A 23 -3.80 16.58 -8.61
CA LEU A 23 -3.62 15.20 -9.04
C LEU A 23 -4.98 14.52 -9.23
N THR A 24 -5.12 13.81 -10.34
CA THR A 24 -6.25 12.93 -10.60
C THR A 24 -5.78 11.50 -10.47
N SER A 25 -6.41 10.75 -9.57
CA SER A 25 -6.08 9.35 -9.32
C SER A 25 -7.15 8.42 -9.88
N THR A 26 -6.72 7.39 -10.56
CA THR A 26 -7.56 6.27 -11.01
C THR A 26 -7.08 5.00 -10.32
N PHE A 27 -8.02 4.15 -9.93
CA PHE A 27 -7.69 2.88 -9.29
C PHE A 27 -8.33 1.70 -10.02
N LYS A 28 -7.71 0.54 -9.88
CA LYS A 28 -8.25 -0.75 -10.32
C LYS A 28 -7.91 -1.83 -9.29
N ILE A 29 -8.76 -2.84 -9.18
CA ILE A 29 -8.45 -4.05 -8.44
C ILE A 29 -7.55 -4.90 -9.34
N ALA A 30 -6.28 -5.08 -8.90
CA ALA A 30 -5.32 -5.90 -9.62
C ALA A 30 -5.52 -7.39 -9.33
N ALA A 31 -5.79 -7.74 -8.06
CA ALA A 31 -6.03 -9.12 -7.65
C ALA A 31 -6.91 -9.18 -6.40
N ILE A 32 -7.58 -10.31 -6.21
CA ILE A 32 -8.25 -10.70 -4.96
C ILE A 32 -7.69 -12.08 -4.58
N LEU A 33 -7.02 -12.15 -3.43
CA LEU A 33 -6.30 -13.33 -2.98
C LEU A 33 -7.02 -13.97 -1.78
N ASP A 34 -7.18 -15.30 -1.84
CA ASP A 34 -7.73 -16.08 -0.73
C ASP A 34 -6.63 -16.43 0.28
N LYS A 35 -6.74 -15.93 1.49
CA LYS A 35 -5.80 -16.24 2.58
C LYS A 35 -6.41 -17.17 3.65
N GLY A 36 -7.55 -17.76 3.36
CA GLY A 36 -8.27 -18.65 4.28
C GLY A 36 -9.06 -17.92 5.33
N SER A 37 -8.42 -17.25 6.28
CA SER A 37 -9.07 -16.45 7.33
C SER A 37 -9.60 -15.09 6.84
N GLY A 38 -9.22 -14.67 5.66
CA GLY A 38 -9.64 -13.43 5.03
C GLY A 38 -9.23 -13.39 3.57
N SER A 39 -9.50 -12.29 2.92
CA SER A 39 -9.07 -12.01 1.55
C SER A 39 -8.17 -10.79 1.48
N VAL A 40 -7.22 -10.79 0.56
CA VAL A 40 -6.38 -9.63 0.24
C VAL A 40 -6.85 -9.02 -1.07
N TYR A 41 -7.24 -7.76 -1.01
CA TYR A 41 -7.52 -6.95 -2.19
C TYR A 41 -6.26 -6.16 -2.55
N VAL A 42 -5.75 -6.40 -3.74
CA VAL A 42 -4.60 -5.66 -4.28
C VAL A 42 -5.12 -4.58 -5.21
N LEU A 43 -4.88 -3.33 -4.86
CA LEU A 43 -5.37 -2.15 -5.57
C LEU A 43 -4.21 -1.40 -6.20
N ASP A 44 -4.22 -1.25 -7.51
CA ASP A 44 -3.33 -0.33 -8.22
C ASP A 44 -3.97 1.05 -8.31
N VAL A 45 -3.22 2.08 -7.95
CA VAL A 45 -3.62 3.48 -8.05
C VAL A 45 -2.57 4.25 -8.85
N VAL A 46 -3.01 4.90 -9.92
CA VAL A 46 -2.16 5.76 -10.75
C VAL A 46 -2.64 7.19 -10.64
N SER A 47 -1.76 8.09 -10.23
CA SER A 47 -2.03 9.51 -10.09
C SER A 47 -1.31 10.31 -11.16
N LYS A 48 -2.04 11.17 -11.83
CA LYS A 48 -1.57 12.05 -12.91
C LYS A 48 -1.79 13.51 -12.54
N ASN A 49 -0.89 14.35 -13.00
CA ASN A 49 -1.12 15.79 -12.98
C ASN A 49 -2.28 16.09 -13.94
N LYS A 50 -3.32 16.79 -13.43
CA LYS A 50 -4.54 17.09 -14.21
C LYS A 50 -4.27 18.01 -15.40
N GLU A 51 -3.31 18.91 -15.28
CA GLU A 51 -3.02 19.92 -16.31
C GLU A 51 -2.09 19.36 -17.40
N THR A 52 -1.02 18.65 -16.99
CA THR A 52 -0.02 18.13 -17.92
C THR A 52 -0.34 16.72 -18.41
N ASN A 53 -1.26 16.01 -17.75
CA ASN A 53 -1.58 14.59 -17.95
C ASN A 53 -0.37 13.65 -17.73
N GLU A 54 0.69 14.15 -17.14
CA GLU A 54 1.88 13.37 -16.78
C GLU A 54 1.56 12.43 -15.63
N VAL A 55 2.02 11.19 -15.73
CA VAL A 55 1.92 10.23 -14.62
C VAL A 55 2.96 10.60 -13.57
N VAL A 56 2.49 10.92 -12.36
CA VAL A 56 3.35 11.37 -11.27
C VAL A 56 3.75 10.22 -10.36
N VAL A 57 2.79 9.43 -9.92
CA VAL A 57 3.03 8.38 -8.93
C VAL A 57 2.12 7.18 -9.17
N ARG A 58 2.66 6.01 -8.92
CA ARG A 58 1.92 4.75 -8.83
C ARG A 58 1.97 4.25 -7.40
N ASN A 59 0.82 3.82 -6.89
CA ASN A 59 0.73 3.11 -5.62
C ASN A 59 0.09 1.74 -5.85
N GLN A 60 0.51 0.77 -5.06
CA GLN A 60 -0.20 -0.49 -4.93
C GLN A 60 -0.48 -0.74 -3.44
N PHE A 61 -1.75 -0.94 -3.12
CA PHE A 61 -2.21 -1.21 -1.76
C PHE A 61 -2.64 -2.67 -1.64
N SER A 62 -2.24 -3.31 -0.55
CA SER A 62 -2.79 -4.60 -0.13
C SER A 62 -3.67 -4.40 1.09
N ILE A 63 -4.96 -4.65 0.93
CA ILE A 63 -5.97 -4.51 1.98
C ILE A 63 -6.45 -5.90 2.39
N PHE A 64 -6.30 -6.24 3.67
CA PHE A 64 -6.80 -7.49 4.21
C PHE A 64 -8.20 -7.31 4.81
N VAL A 65 -9.15 -8.11 4.34
CA VAL A 65 -10.54 -8.12 4.83
C VAL A 65 -10.76 -9.40 5.61
N VAL A 66 -10.93 -9.25 6.93
CA VAL A 66 -11.08 -10.39 7.85
C VAL A 66 -12.40 -11.12 7.61
N GLY A 67 -12.35 -12.45 7.63
CA GLY A 67 -13.54 -13.30 7.55
C GLY A 67 -14.12 -13.47 6.14
N THR A 68 -13.43 -13.01 5.09
CA THR A 68 -13.91 -13.12 3.69
C THR A 68 -13.09 -14.09 2.84
N GLY A 69 -12.24 -14.89 3.48
CA GLY A 69 -11.48 -15.96 2.82
C GLY A 69 -12.26 -17.27 2.71
N GLY A 70 -11.58 -18.29 2.18
CA GLY A 70 -12.15 -19.62 2.03
C GLY A 70 -13.04 -19.79 0.79
N PHE A 71 -12.93 -18.87 -0.18
CA PHE A 71 -13.68 -18.96 -1.46
C PHE A 71 -12.96 -19.77 -2.53
N ASN A 72 -11.87 -20.45 -2.17
CA ASN A 72 -11.04 -21.27 -3.06
C ASN A 72 -10.42 -20.49 -4.25
N GLY A 73 -10.09 -19.23 -4.00
CA GLY A 73 -9.41 -18.37 -4.97
C GLY A 73 -7.88 -18.50 -4.93
N PRO A 74 -7.17 -17.76 -5.80
CA PRO A 74 -5.71 -17.78 -5.84
C PRO A 74 -5.13 -17.25 -4.52
N ARG A 75 -4.04 -17.86 -4.05
CA ARG A 75 -3.34 -17.39 -2.83
C ARG A 75 -2.31 -16.31 -3.12
N ASN A 76 -1.77 -16.28 -4.35
CA ASN A 76 -0.76 -15.33 -4.80
C ASN A 76 -1.11 -14.83 -6.20
N SER A 77 -0.46 -13.75 -6.64
CA SER A 77 -0.61 -13.20 -7.99
C SER A 77 0.69 -12.52 -8.40
N ASP A 78 1.08 -12.71 -9.65
CA ASP A 78 2.23 -12.03 -10.27
C ASP A 78 1.99 -10.52 -10.47
N LEU A 79 0.75 -10.06 -10.23
CA LEU A 79 0.39 -8.64 -10.28
C LEU A 79 0.75 -7.90 -8.99
N VAL A 80 1.13 -8.62 -7.93
CA VAL A 80 1.64 -8.02 -6.70
C VAL A 80 3.08 -7.56 -6.91
N VAL A 81 3.34 -6.28 -6.64
CA VAL A 81 4.70 -5.76 -6.71
C VAL A 81 5.51 -6.27 -5.52
N GLU A 82 6.54 -7.05 -5.82
CA GLU A 82 7.49 -7.53 -4.80
C GLU A 82 8.68 -6.58 -4.67
N THR A 83 9.01 -6.21 -3.44
CA THR A 83 10.26 -5.50 -3.13
C THR A 83 11.41 -6.50 -3.12
N LYS A 84 12.19 -6.52 -4.19
CA LYS A 84 13.15 -7.62 -4.46
C LYS A 84 14.46 -7.55 -3.68
N VAL A 85 14.86 -6.41 -3.15
CA VAL A 85 16.20 -6.25 -2.56
C VAL A 85 16.17 -5.37 -1.33
N LYS A 86 16.60 -5.94 -0.21
CA LYS A 86 16.97 -5.16 0.97
C LYS A 86 18.26 -4.39 0.64
N PRO A 87 18.33 -3.07 0.86
CA PRO A 87 19.56 -2.31 0.65
C PRO A 87 20.71 -2.88 1.46
N ASP A 88 21.90 -2.93 0.87
CA ASP A 88 23.13 -3.43 1.49
C ASP A 88 23.74 -2.44 2.51
N ARG A 89 23.04 -1.38 2.83
CA ARG A 89 23.48 -0.34 3.75
C ARG A 89 22.51 -0.18 4.93
N SER A 90 23.06 0.26 6.06
CA SER A 90 22.24 0.68 7.20
C SER A 90 21.41 1.92 6.84
N PRO A 91 20.20 2.07 7.41
CA PRO A 91 19.39 3.27 7.20
C PRO A 91 20.13 4.49 7.78
N ASP A 92 20.02 5.63 7.10
CA ASP A 92 20.62 6.90 7.56
C ASP A 92 19.98 7.38 8.87
N HIS A 93 18.68 7.10 9.02
CA HIS A 93 17.91 7.38 10.22
C HIS A 93 16.96 6.23 10.52
N SER A 94 16.83 5.91 11.81
CA SER A 94 15.82 4.97 12.29
C SER A 94 15.18 5.49 13.57
N THR A 95 13.88 5.26 13.73
CA THR A 95 13.15 5.61 14.94
C THR A 95 12.37 4.39 15.40
N LEU A 96 12.52 4.00 16.64
CA LEU A 96 11.81 2.89 17.26
C LEU A 96 10.71 3.42 18.16
N TYR A 97 9.45 3.10 17.84
CA TYR A 97 8.31 3.35 18.71
C TYR A 97 7.87 2.03 19.35
N LYS A 98 7.72 2.06 20.68
CA LYS A 98 7.04 0.99 21.41
C LYS A 98 5.62 1.45 21.71
N THR A 99 4.63 0.69 21.25
CA THR A 99 3.23 1.00 21.47
C THR A 99 2.47 -0.26 21.88
N SER A 100 1.30 -0.09 22.48
CA SER A 100 0.39 -1.20 22.77
C SER A 100 -0.37 -1.63 21.51
N VAL A 101 -0.88 -2.86 21.51
CA VAL A 101 -1.67 -3.41 20.40
C VAL A 101 -2.89 -2.53 20.09
N ASP A 102 -3.50 -1.93 21.11
CA ASP A 102 -4.68 -1.07 20.98
C ASP A 102 -4.36 0.25 20.26
N GLN A 103 -3.12 0.72 20.37
CA GLN A 103 -2.67 1.94 19.72
C GLN A 103 -2.23 1.71 18.27
N VAL A 104 -1.80 0.49 17.92
CA VAL A 104 -1.35 0.16 16.56
C VAL A 104 -2.49 0.33 15.56
N SER A 105 -3.69 -0.10 15.88
CA SER A 105 -4.86 0.04 15.00
C SER A 105 -5.24 1.50 14.74
N ASN A 106 -4.97 2.39 15.67
CA ASN A 106 -5.16 3.83 15.52
C ASN A 106 -4.00 4.50 14.76
N PHE A 107 -2.79 3.94 14.88
CA PHE A 107 -1.57 4.48 14.27
C PHE A 107 -1.52 4.27 12.76
N ILE A 108 -2.08 3.15 12.27
CA ILE A 108 -2.20 2.86 10.82
C ILE A 108 -3.09 3.89 10.11
N CYS A 109 -3.99 4.54 10.86
CA CYS A 109 -4.89 5.58 10.37
C CYS A 109 -4.45 7.00 10.73
N ASP A 110 -3.23 7.20 11.24
CA ASP A 110 -2.78 8.52 11.65
C ASP A 110 -2.65 9.48 10.45
N LYS A 111 -3.03 10.72 10.71
CA LYS A 111 -3.06 11.85 9.77
C LYS A 111 -1.68 12.23 9.21
N SER A 112 -0.60 11.62 9.67
CA SER A 112 0.77 11.90 9.22
C SER A 112 1.16 11.25 7.91
N GLY A 113 0.33 10.37 7.34
CA GLY A 113 0.59 9.69 6.07
C GLY A 113 1.75 8.69 6.10
N ARG A 114 2.23 8.32 7.28
CA ARG A 114 3.29 7.32 7.43
C ARG A 114 2.66 5.95 7.62
N ILE A 115 2.95 5.07 6.70
CA ILE A 115 2.45 3.69 6.71
C ILE A 115 3.57 2.80 7.23
N PHE A 116 3.26 2.00 8.24
CA PHE A 116 4.14 0.96 8.74
C PHE A 116 3.62 -0.38 8.25
N SER A 117 4.48 -1.15 7.59
CA SER A 117 4.24 -2.56 7.29
C SER A 117 4.68 -3.38 8.50
N PHE A 118 3.78 -4.20 9.03
CA PHE A 118 4.09 -5.18 10.07
C PHE A 118 4.00 -6.58 9.46
N PHE A 119 5.13 -7.23 9.36
CA PHE A 119 5.26 -8.66 9.11
C PHE A 119 6.21 -9.25 10.14
#